data_dd33172aa57b90406763fffbbc871eb8
#
_entry.id   dd33172aa57b90406763fffbbc871eb8
#
_cell.length_a   1.000
_cell.length_b   1.000
_cell.length_c   1.000
_cell.angle_alpha   90.00
_cell.angle_beta   90.00
_cell.angle_gamma   90.00
#
_symmetry.space_group_name_H-M   'P 1'
#
loop_
_entity.id
_entity.type
_entity.pdbx_description
1 polymer ?
#
loop_
_entity_poly.entity_id
_entity_poly.type
_entity_poly.pdbx_seq_one_letter_code
_entity_poly.pdbx_strand_id
1 'polypeptide(L)'
;FAEVNPKGRKSDAGKRVDISLQVEQGSLVHFNRVEITGNNRTRDNVIRRDLKVQEGGRFDSKAIRTSTQKLNRLGFFEEVTITPKPTLNEDQMDVVVDVKEKATGQFSVGAGYSSSENLLFMGEISENNLFGTGNRLSLRAYTSSESTRYNLNFTNPRLFDSQVSGSIDLYDWEREFD
;
A
#
# COMPACT_ATOMS: atom_id res chain seq x y z
N PHE A 1 -11.82 -15.28 19.02
CA PHE A 1 -13.10 -15.38 18.29
C PHE A 1 -14.23 -15.35 19.29
N ALA A 2 -15.36 -14.76 18.92
CA ALA A 2 -16.61 -14.86 19.65
C ALA A 2 -17.69 -15.28 18.67
N GLU A 3 -18.48 -16.29 19.03
CA GLU A 3 -19.63 -16.71 18.27
C GLU A 3 -20.87 -16.01 18.87
N VAL A 4 -21.68 -15.40 18.02
CA VAL A 4 -22.88 -14.69 18.44
C VAL A 4 -24.11 -15.38 17.85
N ASN A 5 -24.88 -16.05 18.69
CA ASN A 5 -26.09 -16.75 18.30
C ASN A 5 -27.32 -15.92 18.68
N PRO A 6 -27.98 -15.24 17.73
CA PRO A 6 -29.22 -14.51 18.00
C PRO A 6 -30.37 -15.48 18.18
N LYS A 7 -31.11 -15.39 19.30
CA LYS A 7 -32.37 -16.08 19.54
C LYS A 7 -33.49 -15.03 19.64
N GLY A 8 -34.42 -15.06 18.68
CA GLY A 8 -35.59 -14.21 18.69
C GLY A 8 -36.80 -14.96 19.24
N ARG A 9 -37.54 -14.38 20.21
CA ARG A 9 -38.81 -14.89 20.71
C ARG A 9 -39.87 -13.80 20.46
N LYS A 10 -40.96 -14.15 19.75
CA LYS A 10 -42.12 -13.29 19.63
C LYS A 10 -42.90 -13.32 20.95
N SER A 11 -43.24 -12.13 21.43
CA SER A 11 -44.19 -12.01 22.55
C SER A 11 -45.59 -12.33 22.07
N ASP A 12 -46.39 -13.06 22.88
CA ASP A 12 -47.76 -13.47 22.57
C ASP A 12 -48.73 -12.30 22.34
N ALA A 13 -48.34 -11.08 22.72
CA ALA A 13 -49.07 -9.85 22.43
C ALA A 13 -48.79 -9.24 21.02
N GLY A 14 -48.02 -9.89 20.18
CA GLY A 14 -47.87 -9.62 18.74
C GLY A 14 -47.14 -8.32 18.34
N LYS A 15 -46.66 -7.50 19.27
CA LYS A 15 -46.05 -6.19 18.99
C LYS A 15 -44.61 -6.03 19.47
N ARG A 16 -44.00 -7.04 20.07
CA ARG A 16 -42.62 -7.02 20.54
C ARG A 16 -41.92 -8.30 20.15
N VAL A 17 -40.66 -8.17 19.78
CA VAL A 17 -39.74 -9.28 19.58
C VAL A 17 -38.59 -9.09 20.56
N ASP A 18 -38.44 -10.06 21.47
CA ASP A 18 -37.30 -10.09 22.37
C ASP A 18 -36.17 -10.81 21.67
N ILE A 19 -35.03 -10.14 21.52
CA ILE A 19 -33.82 -10.70 20.92
C ILE A 19 -32.83 -10.92 22.05
N SER A 20 -32.47 -12.17 22.29
CA SER A 20 -31.35 -12.51 23.17
C SER A 20 -30.12 -12.87 22.33
N LEU A 21 -29.01 -12.22 22.60
CA LEU A 21 -27.72 -12.50 21.97
C LEU A 21 -26.92 -13.37 22.94
N GLN A 22 -26.74 -14.61 22.56
CA GLN A 22 -25.81 -15.50 23.29
C GLN A 22 -24.42 -15.34 22.68
N VAL A 23 -23.48 -14.85 23.48
CA VAL A 23 -22.09 -14.65 23.05
C VAL A 23 -21.24 -15.72 23.72
N GLU A 24 -20.65 -16.59 22.91
CA GLU A 24 -19.69 -17.58 23.39
C GLU A 24 -18.29 -17.06 23.10
N GLN A 25 -17.48 -16.88 24.14
CA GLN A 25 -16.10 -16.41 24.02
C GLN A 25 -15.22 -17.60 23.66
N GLY A 26 -14.66 -17.58 22.44
CA GLY A 26 -13.67 -18.56 22.00
C GLY A 26 -12.27 -18.30 22.54
N SER A 27 -11.35 -19.21 22.26
CA SER A 27 -9.94 -19.12 22.65
C SER A 27 -9.24 -17.91 22.01
N LEU A 28 -8.23 -17.38 22.70
CA LEU A 28 -7.33 -16.38 22.15
C LEU A 28 -6.47 -17.04 21.08
N VAL A 29 -6.52 -16.48 19.87
CA VAL A 29 -5.73 -16.95 18.74
C VAL A 29 -4.60 -15.97 18.47
N HIS A 30 -3.42 -16.48 18.12
CA HIS A 30 -2.24 -15.69 17.78
C HIS A 30 -1.83 -15.95 16.33
N PHE A 31 -1.21 -14.96 15.71
CA PHE A 31 -0.58 -15.14 14.41
C PHE A 31 0.68 -15.98 14.58
N ASN A 32 0.74 -17.11 13.90
CA ASN A 32 1.91 -18.01 13.96
C ASN A 32 2.96 -17.57 12.93
N ARG A 33 2.64 -17.65 11.65
CA ARG A 33 3.55 -17.34 10.55
C ARG A 33 2.88 -16.38 9.55
N VAL A 34 3.67 -15.45 9.02
CA VAL A 34 3.28 -14.58 7.92
C VAL A 34 4.06 -14.97 6.68
N GLU A 35 3.38 -15.55 5.71
CA GLU A 35 3.92 -15.94 4.42
C GLU A 35 3.50 -14.92 3.35
N ILE A 36 4.47 -14.47 2.53
CA ILE A 36 4.22 -13.53 1.44
C ILE A 36 4.45 -14.26 0.12
N THR A 37 3.49 -14.14 -0.80
CA THR A 37 3.51 -14.80 -2.11
C THR A 37 3.16 -13.82 -3.22
N GLY A 38 3.61 -14.11 -4.46
CA GLY A 38 3.31 -13.29 -5.64
C GLY A 38 4.23 -12.08 -5.86
N ASN A 39 5.14 -11.80 -4.93
CA ASN A 39 6.08 -10.69 -4.99
C ASN A 39 7.36 -11.06 -5.77
N ASN A 40 7.29 -11.06 -7.09
CA ASN A 40 8.42 -11.42 -7.96
C ASN A 40 9.47 -10.31 -8.12
N ARG A 41 9.04 -9.04 -7.99
CA ARG A 41 9.87 -7.83 -8.11
C ARG A 41 10.05 -7.13 -6.78
N THR A 42 8.96 -6.93 -6.04
CA THR A 42 8.97 -6.23 -4.75
C THR A 42 9.62 -7.09 -3.69
N ARG A 43 10.58 -6.53 -2.98
CA ARG A 43 11.28 -7.23 -1.91
C ARG A 43 10.34 -7.51 -0.73
N ASP A 44 10.53 -8.65 -0.07
CA ASP A 44 9.72 -9.11 1.07
C ASP A 44 9.65 -8.06 2.19
N ASN A 45 10.77 -7.42 2.53
CA ASN A 45 10.83 -6.41 3.57
C ASN A 45 9.96 -5.17 3.25
N VAL A 46 9.77 -4.82 1.97
CA VAL A 46 8.91 -3.69 1.56
C VAL A 46 7.44 -3.97 1.88
N ILE A 47 7.01 -5.21 1.72
CA ILE A 47 5.65 -5.64 2.06
C ILE A 47 5.52 -5.77 3.58
N ARG A 48 6.44 -6.49 4.20
CA ARG A 48 6.43 -6.85 5.63
C ARG A 48 6.41 -5.61 6.54
N ARG A 49 7.18 -4.56 6.23
CA ARG A 49 7.24 -3.32 7.03
C ARG A 49 5.91 -2.55 7.07
N ASP A 50 5.04 -2.72 6.08
CA ASP A 50 3.73 -2.07 6.02
C ASP A 50 2.58 -2.94 6.56
N LEU A 51 2.86 -4.19 6.93
CA LEU A 51 1.91 -5.04 7.65
C LEU A 51 1.72 -4.56 9.09
N LYS A 52 0.49 -4.70 9.58
CA LYS A 52 0.13 -4.57 10.99
C LYS A 52 -0.02 -5.91 11.69
N VAL A 53 0.03 -6.98 10.90
CA VAL A 53 0.07 -8.36 11.37
C VAL A 53 1.52 -8.68 11.71
N GLN A 54 1.75 -9.17 12.93
CA GLN A 54 3.08 -9.58 13.40
C GLN A 54 3.01 -11.00 13.95
N GLU A 55 4.00 -11.81 13.65
CA GLU A 55 4.14 -13.16 14.17
C GLU A 55 4.21 -13.13 15.72
N GLY A 56 3.49 -14.02 16.37
CA GLY A 56 3.30 -14.03 17.82
C GLY A 56 2.28 -13.02 18.36
N GLY A 57 1.83 -12.08 17.55
CA GLY A 57 0.79 -11.10 17.92
C GLY A 57 -0.59 -11.74 18.02
N ARG A 58 -1.49 -11.11 18.78
CA ARG A 58 -2.89 -11.55 18.89
C ARG A 58 -3.60 -11.39 17.53
N PHE A 59 -4.45 -12.35 17.21
CA PHE A 59 -5.29 -12.25 16.04
C PHE A 59 -6.20 -11.02 16.13
N ASP A 60 -6.10 -10.17 15.11
CA ASP A 60 -6.92 -8.98 14.98
C ASP A 60 -7.32 -8.80 13.50
N SER A 61 -8.60 -8.95 13.23
CA SER A 61 -9.15 -8.75 11.89
C SER A 61 -9.01 -7.30 11.40
N LYS A 62 -8.95 -6.33 12.31
CA LYS A 62 -8.67 -4.93 11.99
C LYS A 62 -7.24 -4.75 11.51
N ALA A 63 -6.28 -5.46 12.12
CA ALA A 63 -4.88 -5.46 11.67
C ALA A 63 -4.77 -6.01 10.23
N ILE A 64 -5.48 -7.09 9.90
CA ILE A 64 -5.54 -7.65 8.54
C ILE A 64 -6.08 -6.60 7.56
N ARG A 65 -7.25 -6.01 7.85
CA ARG A 65 -7.86 -5.00 6.99
C ARG A 65 -6.97 -3.77 6.80
N THR A 66 -6.34 -3.30 7.87
CA THR A 66 -5.41 -2.17 7.82
C THR A 66 -4.18 -2.49 7.00
N SER A 67 -3.65 -3.70 7.10
CA SER A 67 -2.53 -4.17 6.29
C SER A 67 -2.88 -4.19 4.80
N THR A 68 -4.03 -4.75 4.43
CA THR A 68 -4.53 -4.74 3.05
C THR A 68 -4.65 -3.32 2.51
N GLN A 69 -5.22 -2.40 3.28
CA GLN A 69 -5.35 -0.99 2.87
C GLN A 69 -3.99 -0.31 2.67
N LYS A 70 -3.02 -0.59 3.56
CA LYS A 70 -1.68 -0.02 3.43
C LYS A 70 -0.95 -0.54 2.20
N LEU A 71 -0.97 -1.84 1.96
CA LEU A 71 -0.35 -2.44 0.79
C LEU A 71 -0.97 -1.92 -0.51
N ASN A 72 -2.30 -1.78 -0.57
CA ASN A 72 -2.97 -1.19 -1.73
C ASN A 72 -2.55 0.28 -1.97
N ARG A 73 -2.29 1.05 -0.91
CA ARG A 73 -1.82 2.45 -1.02
C ARG A 73 -0.40 2.59 -1.56
N LEU A 74 0.43 1.56 -1.49
CA LEU A 74 1.76 1.58 -2.11
C LEU A 74 1.66 1.76 -3.64
N GLY A 75 0.58 1.30 -4.24
CA GLY A 75 0.37 1.40 -5.68
C GLY A 75 1.20 0.41 -6.51
N PHE A 76 1.84 -0.58 -5.86
CA PHE A 76 2.69 -1.59 -6.51
C PHE A 76 1.91 -2.82 -6.95
N PHE A 77 0.71 -3.00 -6.41
CA PHE A 77 -0.11 -4.20 -6.59
C PHE A 77 -1.43 -3.88 -7.27
N GLU A 78 -1.85 -4.77 -8.15
CA GLU A 78 -3.20 -4.77 -8.73
C GLU A 78 -4.21 -5.33 -7.73
N GLU A 79 -3.79 -6.39 -7.01
CA GLU A 79 -4.60 -7.08 -6.00
C GLU A 79 -3.74 -7.45 -4.80
N VAL A 80 -4.32 -7.32 -3.60
CA VAL A 80 -3.74 -7.74 -2.34
C VAL A 80 -4.78 -8.51 -1.56
N THR A 81 -4.52 -9.80 -1.32
CA THR A 81 -5.38 -10.68 -0.53
C THR A 81 -4.63 -11.17 0.70
N ILE A 82 -5.19 -10.97 1.87
CA ILE A 82 -4.62 -11.46 3.13
C ILE A 82 -5.59 -12.47 3.72
N THR A 83 -5.19 -13.74 3.72
CA THR A 83 -6.02 -14.85 4.15
C THR A 83 -5.43 -15.51 5.38
N PRO A 84 -6.16 -15.51 6.52
CA PRO A 84 -5.80 -16.30 7.67
C PRO A 84 -6.10 -17.77 7.40
N LYS A 85 -5.14 -18.66 7.74
CA LYS A 85 -5.28 -20.11 7.61
C LYS A 85 -5.12 -20.76 8.99
N PRO A 86 -6.08 -21.60 9.40
CA PRO A 86 -5.94 -22.36 10.65
C PRO A 86 -4.73 -23.30 10.59
N THR A 87 -4.07 -23.48 11.71
CA THR A 87 -2.99 -24.45 11.88
C THR A 87 -3.50 -25.69 12.60
N LEU A 88 -2.62 -26.66 12.87
CA LEU A 88 -2.95 -27.82 13.69
C LEU A 88 -3.23 -27.44 15.15
N ASN A 89 -2.74 -26.28 15.60
CA ASN A 89 -2.99 -25.77 16.95
C ASN A 89 -4.17 -24.79 16.88
N GLU A 90 -5.19 -25.02 17.69
CA GLU A 90 -6.43 -24.22 17.71
C GLU A 90 -6.23 -22.76 18.14
N ASP A 91 -5.13 -22.48 18.86
CA ASP A 91 -4.75 -21.14 19.34
C ASP A 91 -3.82 -20.38 18.38
N GLN A 92 -3.50 -20.97 17.20
CA GLN A 92 -2.58 -20.41 16.22
C GLN A 92 -3.19 -20.32 14.83
N MET A 93 -2.81 -19.27 14.11
CA MET A 93 -3.27 -19.02 12.75
C MET A 93 -2.14 -18.48 11.88
N ASP A 94 -1.90 -19.13 10.75
CA ASP A 94 -1.00 -18.61 9.73
C ASP A 94 -1.70 -17.54 8.90
N VAL A 95 -0.93 -16.62 8.35
CA VAL A 95 -1.44 -15.56 7.47
C VAL A 95 -0.69 -15.63 6.15
N VAL A 96 -1.43 -15.81 5.07
CA VAL A 96 -0.89 -15.74 3.71
C VAL A 96 -1.25 -14.37 3.12
N VAL A 97 -0.22 -13.62 2.77
CA VAL A 97 -0.32 -12.34 2.06
C VAL A 97 0.00 -12.61 0.60
N ASP A 98 -1.03 -12.73 -0.22
CA ASP A 98 -0.89 -12.94 -1.66
C ASP A 98 -1.04 -11.61 -2.39
N VAL A 99 -0.05 -11.28 -3.24
CA VAL A 99 -0.02 -10.03 -3.97
C VAL A 99 0.13 -10.28 -5.46
N LYS A 100 -0.58 -9.49 -6.26
CA LYS A 100 -0.44 -9.46 -7.71
C LYS A 100 0.20 -8.14 -8.10
N GLU A 101 1.45 -8.18 -8.55
CA GLU A 101 2.21 -6.99 -8.91
C GLU A 101 1.72 -6.37 -10.22
N LYS A 102 1.81 -5.05 -10.33
CA LYS A 102 1.58 -4.29 -11.55
C LYS A 102 2.80 -3.48 -11.96
N ALA A 103 2.77 -2.93 -13.16
CA ALA A 103 3.79 -1.98 -13.60
C ALA A 103 3.72 -0.71 -12.74
N THR A 104 4.88 -0.26 -12.23
CA THR A 104 5.04 0.91 -11.36
C THR A 104 5.72 2.07 -12.08
N GLY A 105 6.23 1.82 -13.29
CA GLY A 105 6.77 2.84 -14.19
C GLY A 105 5.66 3.67 -14.82
N GLN A 106 5.90 4.97 -14.96
CA GLN A 106 5.01 5.93 -15.60
C GLN A 106 5.80 6.79 -16.59
N PHE A 107 5.16 7.12 -17.69
CA PHE A 107 5.68 8.03 -18.69
C PHE A 107 4.60 9.02 -19.08
N SER A 108 4.95 10.29 -19.12
CA SER A 108 4.04 11.36 -19.57
C SER A 108 4.76 12.35 -20.47
N VAL A 109 4.05 12.88 -21.45
CA VAL A 109 4.50 13.98 -22.31
C VAL A 109 3.39 15.00 -22.40
N GLY A 110 3.79 16.25 -22.48
CA GLY A 110 2.87 17.37 -22.64
C GLY A 110 3.49 18.45 -23.54
N ALA A 111 2.62 19.22 -24.20
CA ALA A 111 2.99 20.42 -24.91
C ALA A 111 2.03 21.54 -24.51
N GLY A 112 2.54 22.76 -24.49
CA GLY A 112 1.76 23.94 -24.13
C GLY A 112 2.26 25.18 -24.89
N TYR A 113 1.54 26.27 -24.71
CA TYR A 113 1.93 27.57 -25.22
C TYR A 113 1.82 28.62 -24.11
N SER A 114 2.84 29.44 -23.99
CA SER A 114 2.89 30.59 -23.08
C SER A 114 3.25 31.83 -23.84
N SER A 115 2.66 32.96 -23.46
CA SER A 115 3.00 34.26 -24.08
C SER A 115 4.43 34.72 -23.79
N SER A 116 5.05 34.18 -22.73
CA SER A 116 6.43 34.52 -22.33
C SER A 116 7.47 33.53 -22.82
N GLU A 117 7.10 32.26 -23.02
CA GLU A 117 8.04 31.19 -23.38
C GLU A 117 7.70 30.50 -24.71
N ASN A 118 6.69 31.03 -25.42
CA ASN A 118 6.17 30.48 -26.69
C ASN A 118 5.74 29.00 -26.56
N LEU A 119 6.18 28.17 -27.48
CA LEU A 119 5.89 26.74 -27.45
C LEU A 119 6.78 26.07 -26.41
N LEU A 120 6.16 25.27 -25.54
CA LEU A 120 6.86 24.52 -24.50
C LEU A 120 6.52 23.03 -24.58
N PHE A 121 7.49 22.21 -24.24
CA PHE A 121 7.36 20.76 -24.16
C PHE A 121 7.82 20.27 -22.79
N MET A 122 7.13 19.30 -22.27
CA MET A 122 7.50 18.62 -21.04
C MET A 122 7.44 17.11 -21.20
N GLY A 123 8.36 16.42 -20.55
CA GLY A 123 8.39 14.97 -20.46
C GLY A 123 8.72 14.54 -19.02
N GLU A 124 8.08 13.49 -18.56
CA GLU A 124 8.40 12.86 -17.28
C GLU A 124 8.43 11.36 -17.44
N ILE A 125 9.46 10.73 -16.88
CA ILE A 125 9.56 9.30 -16.68
C ILE A 125 9.78 9.06 -15.19
N SER A 126 9.02 8.15 -14.60
CA SER A 126 9.15 7.82 -13.19
C SER A 126 8.97 6.34 -12.93
N GLU A 127 9.68 5.83 -11.91
CA GLU A 127 9.53 4.49 -11.38
C GLU A 127 9.25 4.60 -9.88
N ASN A 128 8.12 4.03 -9.43
CA ASN A 128 7.68 4.14 -8.04
C ASN A 128 8.16 3.01 -7.14
N ASN A 129 8.70 1.95 -7.73
CA ASN A 129 9.23 0.79 -7.00
C ASN A 129 10.59 0.36 -7.59
N LEU A 130 11.54 1.29 -7.60
CA LEU A 130 12.86 1.11 -8.20
C LEU A 130 13.56 -0.14 -7.64
N PHE A 131 13.84 -1.11 -8.52
CA PHE A 131 14.45 -2.41 -8.17
C PHE A 131 13.72 -3.16 -7.05
N GLY A 132 12.42 -2.95 -6.90
CA GLY A 132 11.61 -3.60 -5.88
C GLY A 132 11.85 -3.13 -4.45
N THR A 133 12.57 -2.03 -4.27
CA THR A 133 12.94 -1.49 -2.95
C THR A 133 11.90 -0.54 -2.34
N GLY A 134 10.86 -0.20 -3.12
CA GLY A 134 9.88 0.82 -2.75
C GLY A 134 10.40 2.24 -2.86
N ASN A 135 11.60 2.44 -3.40
CA ASN A 135 12.14 3.77 -3.70
C ASN A 135 11.52 4.31 -4.99
N ARG A 136 11.43 5.63 -5.07
CA ARG A 136 10.94 6.34 -6.26
C ARG A 136 12.09 7.06 -6.94
N LEU A 137 12.13 6.97 -8.26
CA LEU A 137 13.00 7.77 -9.12
C LEU A 137 12.14 8.46 -10.17
N SER A 138 12.32 9.76 -10.37
CA SER A 138 11.67 10.48 -11.48
C SER A 138 12.64 11.42 -12.17
N LEU A 139 12.55 11.48 -13.49
CA LEU A 139 13.27 12.42 -14.34
C LEU A 139 12.22 13.26 -15.09
N ARG A 140 12.31 14.56 -14.96
CA ARG A 140 11.50 15.54 -15.70
C ARG A 140 12.40 16.37 -16.60
N ALA A 141 11.97 16.56 -17.82
CA ALA A 141 12.57 17.47 -18.76
C ALA A 141 11.52 18.50 -19.20
N TYR A 142 11.92 19.74 -19.25
CA TYR A 142 11.13 20.85 -19.72
C TYR A 142 11.98 21.66 -20.69
N THR A 143 11.44 21.98 -21.85
CA THR A 143 12.12 22.83 -22.84
C THR A 143 11.14 23.80 -23.50
N SER A 144 11.59 25.03 -23.69
CA SER A 144 10.89 26.10 -24.41
C SER A 144 11.88 26.82 -25.31
N SER A 145 11.42 27.86 -26.03
CA SER A 145 12.32 28.71 -26.81
C SER A 145 13.33 29.47 -25.97
N GLU A 146 13.08 29.70 -24.69
CA GLU A 146 13.91 30.54 -23.80
C GLU A 146 14.54 29.79 -22.65
N SER A 147 14.08 28.59 -22.34
CA SER A 147 14.59 27.84 -21.18
C SER A 147 14.57 26.33 -21.36
N THR A 148 15.58 25.69 -20.82
CA THR A 148 15.63 24.24 -20.68
C THR A 148 15.89 23.89 -19.22
N ARG A 149 15.13 22.92 -18.69
CA ARG A 149 15.21 22.49 -17.29
C ARG A 149 15.18 20.97 -17.20
N TYR A 150 16.05 20.42 -16.39
CA TYR A 150 16.04 19.02 -16.03
C TYR A 150 15.93 18.89 -14.51
N ASN A 151 15.12 17.96 -14.06
CA ASN A 151 15.01 17.63 -12.64
C ASN A 151 15.03 16.12 -12.46
N LEU A 152 15.98 15.63 -11.67
CA LEU A 152 16.08 14.26 -11.24
C LEU A 152 15.77 14.20 -9.74
N ASN A 153 14.70 13.51 -9.39
CA ASN A 153 14.30 13.29 -8.01
C ASN A 153 14.44 11.82 -7.63
N PHE A 154 15.12 11.56 -6.54
CA PHE A 154 15.16 10.27 -5.89
C PHE A 154 14.55 10.37 -4.50
N THR A 155 13.58 9.52 -4.18
CA THR A 155 12.91 9.49 -2.89
C THR A 155 12.95 8.09 -2.30
N ASN A 156 13.44 7.98 -1.07
CA ASN A 156 13.28 6.80 -0.24
C ASN A 156 12.19 7.10 0.81
N PRO A 157 10.99 6.49 0.70
CA PRO A 157 9.88 6.76 1.62
C PRO A 157 10.08 6.14 3.02
N ARG A 158 11.07 5.27 3.18
CA ARG A 158 11.33 4.50 4.41
C ARG A 158 12.82 4.31 4.62
N LEU A 159 13.53 5.36 5.03
CA LEU A 159 14.94 5.29 5.36
C LEU A 159 15.16 4.25 6.48
N PHE A 160 16.00 3.26 6.20
CA PHE A 160 16.30 2.15 7.13
C PHE A 160 15.05 1.43 7.64
N ASP A 161 14.03 1.24 6.77
CA ASP A 161 12.72 0.66 7.08
C ASP A 161 11.93 1.40 8.20
N SER A 162 12.36 2.62 8.54
CA SER A 162 11.71 3.50 9.52
C SER A 162 10.50 4.24 8.92
N GLN A 163 9.87 5.10 9.70
CA GLN A 163 8.79 5.98 9.21
C GLN A 163 9.31 7.32 8.66
N VAL A 164 10.63 7.47 8.57
CA VAL A 164 11.27 8.66 8.03
C VAL A 164 11.48 8.49 6.54
N SER A 165 11.13 9.52 5.76
CA SER A 165 11.41 9.61 4.34
C SER A 165 12.57 10.56 4.06
N GLY A 166 13.32 10.32 3.00
CA GLY A 166 14.34 11.22 2.50
C GLY A 166 14.24 11.35 0.99
N SER A 167 14.54 12.53 0.47
CA SER A 167 14.61 12.78 -0.96
C SER A 167 15.83 13.61 -1.32
N ILE A 168 16.32 13.39 -2.55
CA ILE A 168 17.40 14.15 -3.17
C ILE A 168 16.86 14.65 -4.51
N ASP A 169 16.97 15.95 -4.72
CA ASP A 169 16.62 16.62 -5.97
C ASP A 169 17.88 17.20 -6.61
N LEU A 170 18.15 16.79 -7.83
CA LEU A 170 19.17 17.37 -8.69
C LEU A 170 18.46 18.09 -9.82
N TYR A 171 18.80 19.34 -10.03
CA TYR A 171 18.23 20.13 -11.11
C TYR A 171 19.31 20.87 -11.89
N ASP A 172 19.07 21.02 -13.17
CA ASP A 172 19.84 21.84 -14.07
C ASP A 172 18.87 22.81 -14.78
N TRP A 173 19.27 24.08 -14.86
CA TRP A 173 18.42 25.11 -15.43
C TRP A 173 19.26 26.07 -16.27
N GLU A 174 18.98 26.07 -17.54
CA GLU A 174 19.57 27.01 -18.51
C GLU A 174 18.48 27.95 -19.02
N ARG A 175 18.80 29.24 -19.09
CA ARG A 175 17.94 30.27 -19.63
C ARG A 175 18.74 31.17 -20.57
N GLU A 176 18.27 31.32 -21.79
CA GLU A 176 18.78 32.32 -22.72
C GLU A 176 18.09 33.67 -22.46
N PHE A 177 18.89 34.71 -22.40
CA PHE A 177 18.43 36.10 -22.30
C PHE A 177 18.87 36.79 -23.60
N ASP A 178 17.90 37.25 -24.42
CA ASP A 178 18.13 38.15 -25.52
C ASP A 178 18.29 39.60 -25.04
#